data_3c48f41d169d609a2757c4784b71b0ad
#
_entry.id   3c48f41d169d609a2757c4784b71b0ad
#
_cell.length_a   1.000
_cell.length_b   1.000
_cell.length_c   1.000
_cell.angle_alpha   90.00
_cell.angle_beta   90.00
_cell.angle_gamma   90.00
#
_symmetry.space_group_name_H-M   'P 1'
#
loop_
_entity.id
_entity.type
_entity.pdbx_description
1 polymer ?
#
loop_
_entity_poly.entity_id
_entity_poly.type
_entity_poly.pdbx_seq_one_letter_code
_entity_poly.pdbx_strand_id
1 'polypeptide(L)'
;MQTKTFLRAQAQSQVRQAMLAAARAVISTEGYAGLSMRRLAHDVGYTPKTLYRYFTDKDDLLSELIEEDLAHLVTHLEDVAASQADPAHRLDAVALAYVAYGIAHPHAYQVLFLLREHPLSREAATRQHHIQGRRFQELLLRVLGD
;
A
#
# COMPACT_ATOMS: atom_id res chain seq x y z
N MET A 1 -24.53 -13.80 18.86
CA MET A 1 -24.72 -12.84 17.78
C MET A 1 -23.41 -12.21 17.27
N GLN A 2 -22.44 -11.97 18.13
CA GLN A 2 -21.10 -11.40 17.77
C GLN A 2 -20.28 -12.27 16.79
N THR A 3 -20.30 -13.60 16.94
CA THR A 3 -19.51 -14.53 16.13
C THR A 3 -19.84 -14.47 14.63
N LYS A 4 -21.14 -14.35 14.27
CA LYS A 4 -21.57 -14.31 12.86
C LYS A 4 -21.17 -13.00 12.14
N THR A 5 -21.19 -11.90 12.87
CA THR A 5 -20.73 -10.59 12.36
C THR A 5 -19.21 -10.57 12.20
N PHE A 6 -18.48 -11.13 13.17
CA PHE A 6 -17.02 -11.29 13.09
C PHE A 6 -16.57 -12.14 11.89
N LEU A 7 -17.18 -13.32 11.69
CA LEU A 7 -16.88 -14.20 10.57
C LEU A 7 -17.17 -13.54 9.21
N ARG A 8 -18.25 -12.76 9.11
CA ARG A 8 -18.57 -12.01 7.90
C ARG A 8 -17.54 -10.92 7.62
N ALA A 9 -17.13 -10.15 8.61
CA ALA A 9 -16.11 -9.13 8.48
C ALA A 9 -14.76 -9.73 8.05
N GLN A 10 -14.39 -10.86 8.64
CA GLN A 10 -13.17 -11.58 8.29
C GLN A 10 -13.22 -12.10 6.84
N ALA A 11 -14.33 -12.69 6.41
CA ALA A 11 -14.50 -13.14 5.02
C ALA A 11 -14.45 -11.97 4.02
N GLN A 12 -15.05 -10.82 4.37
CA GLN A 12 -14.98 -9.62 3.54
C GLN A 12 -13.56 -9.07 3.44
N SER A 13 -12.80 -9.06 4.53
CA SER A 13 -11.40 -8.67 4.55
C SER A 13 -10.54 -9.58 3.66
N GLN A 14 -10.73 -10.90 3.73
CA GLN A 14 -10.00 -11.85 2.90
C GLN A 14 -10.27 -11.65 1.40
N VAL A 15 -11.52 -11.42 1.03
CA VAL A 15 -11.91 -11.13 -0.36
C VAL A 15 -11.27 -9.83 -0.84
N ARG A 16 -11.29 -8.78 -0.03
CA ARG A 16 -10.65 -7.50 -0.32
C ARG A 16 -9.15 -7.68 -0.55
N GLN A 17 -8.47 -8.41 0.32
CA GLN A 17 -7.04 -8.70 0.19
C GLN A 17 -6.71 -9.50 -1.06
N ALA A 18 -7.53 -10.47 -1.44
CA ALA A 18 -7.36 -11.21 -2.69
C ALA A 18 -7.47 -10.30 -3.92
N MET A 19 -8.41 -9.34 -3.91
CA MET A 19 -8.56 -8.37 -4.98
C MET A 19 -7.34 -7.43 -5.08
N LEU A 20 -6.83 -6.94 -3.95
CA LEU A 20 -5.63 -6.11 -3.91
C LEU A 20 -4.38 -6.86 -4.38
N ALA A 21 -4.22 -8.12 -3.96
CA ALA A 21 -3.10 -8.96 -4.40
C ALA A 21 -3.13 -9.22 -5.92
N ALA A 22 -4.30 -9.49 -6.48
CA ALA A 22 -4.46 -9.68 -7.92
C ALA A 22 -4.19 -8.38 -8.70
N ALA A 23 -4.66 -7.24 -8.21
CA ALA A 23 -4.39 -5.94 -8.82
C ALA A 23 -2.88 -5.62 -8.79
N ARG A 24 -2.20 -5.90 -7.68
CA ARG A 24 -0.75 -5.74 -7.55
C ARG A 24 0.00 -6.60 -8.57
N ALA A 25 -0.42 -7.84 -8.78
CA ALA A 25 0.17 -8.73 -9.78
C ALA A 25 0.02 -8.19 -11.22
N VAL A 26 -1.16 -7.69 -11.57
CA VAL A 26 -1.40 -7.07 -12.90
C VAL A 26 -0.54 -5.82 -13.08
N ILE A 27 -0.51 -4.92 -12.10
CA ILE A 27 0.27 -3.68 -12.15
C ILE A 27 1.77 -3.99 -12.32
N SER A 28 2.27 -5.01 -11.64
CA SER A 28 3.68 -5.38 -11.70
C SER A 28 4.12 -5.97 -13.03
N THR A 29 3.22 -6.65 -13.73
CA THR A 29 3.53 -7.31 -15.02
C THR A 29 3.19 -6.45 -16.24
N GLU A 30 2.12 -5.67 -16.16
CA GLU A 30 1.55 -4.95 -17.31
C GLU A 30 1.41 -3.43 -17.07
N GLY A 31 1.81 -2.96 -15.89
CA GLY A 31 1.63 -1.57 -15.47
C GLY A 31 0.18 -1.23 -15.14
N TYR A 32 -0.05 0.01 -14.70
CA TYR A 32 -1.37 0.50 -14.33
C TYR A 32 -2.37 0.51 -15.50
N ALA A 33 -1.88 0.74 -16.72
CA ALA A 33 -2.73 0.72 -17.92
C ALA A 33 -3.35 -0.67 -18.19
N GLY A 34 -2.67 -1.75 -17.82
CA GLY A 34 -3.17 -3.13 -17.93
C GLY A 34 -4.27 -3.49 -16.95
N LEU A 35 -4.41 -2.73 -15.86
CA LEU A 35 -5.44 -2.96 -14.85
C LEU A 35 -6.79 -2.41 -15.31
N SER A 36 -7.83 -3.24 -15.27
CA SER A 36 -9.23 -2.82 -15.40
C SER A 36 -10.10 -3.55 -14.39
N MET A 37 -11.15 -2.90 -13.90
CA MET A 37 -12.08 -3.48 -12.91
C MET A 37 -12.75 -4.75 -13.45
N ARG A 38 -13.06 -4.79 -14.73
CA ARG A 38 -13.69 -5.96 -15.36
C ARG A 38 -12.73 -7.16 -15.43
N ARG A 39 -11.48 -6.91 -15.83
CA ARG A 39 -10.44 -7.94 -15.90
C ARG A 39 -10.14 -8.45 -14.48
N LEU A 40 -9.93 -7.56 -13.54
CA LEU A 40 -9.64 -7.93 -12.16
C LEU A 40 -10.75 -8.80 -11.56
N ALA A 41 -12.01 -8.46 -11.78
CA ALA A 41 -13.14 -9.27 -11.33
C ALA A 41 -13.07 -10.69 -11.90
N HIS A 42 -12.78 -10.83 -13.20
CA HIS A 42 -12.60 -12.12 -13.85
C HIS A 42 -11.44 -12.91 -13.21
N ASP A 43 -10.29 -12.27 -13.01
CA ASP A 43 -9.07 -12.93 -12.50
C ASP A 43 -9.23 -13.45 -11.06
N VAL A 44 -10.04 -12.76 -10.24
CA VAL A 44 -10.35 -13.19 -8.87
C VAL A 44 -11.60 -14.09 -8.76
N GLY A 45 -12.24 -14.42 -9.89
CA GLY A 45 -13.42 -15.28 -9.91
C GLY A 45 -14.71 -14.63 -9.39
N TYR A 46 -14.79 -13.30 -9.47
CA TYR A 46 -15.97 -12.53 -9.07
C TYR A 46 -16.60 -11.78 -10.25
N THR A 47 -17.81 -11.25 -10.04
CA THR A 47 -18.44 -10.36 -11.01
C THR A 47 -17.94 -8.92 -10.83
N PRO A 48 -17.95 -8.08 -11.88
CA PRO A 48 -17.64 -6.66 -11.74
C PRO A 48 -18.52 -5.96 -10.70
N LYS A 49 -19.80 -6.33 -10.60
CA LYS A 49 -20.73 -5.81 -9.59
C LYS A 49 -20.24 -6.11 -8.16
N THR A 50 -19.66 -7.30 -7.94
CA THR A 50 -19.09 -7.66 -6.64
C THR A 50 -17.86 -6.80 -6.34
N LEU A 51 -17.01 -6.57 -7.33
CA LEU A 51 -15.81 -5.74 -7.18
C LEU A 51 -16.16 -4.30 -6.80
N TYR A 52 -17.16 -3.70 -7.46
CA TYR A 52 -17.66 -2.35 -7.17
C TYR A 52 -18.31 -2.20 -5.78
N ARG A 53 -18.58 -3.28 -5.07
CA ARG A 53 -18.98 -3.24 -3.65
C ARG A 53 -17.81 -3.02 -2.70
N TYR A 54 -16.59 -3.30 -3.13
CA TYR A 54 -15.36 -3.14 -2.35
C TYR A 54 -14.61 -1.86 -2.73
N PHE A 55 -14.61 -1.50 -4.00
CA PHE A 55 -13.88 -0.36 -4.53
C PHE A 55 -14.79 0.42 -5.47
N THR A 56 -14.90 1.72 -5.26
CA THR A 56 -15.76 2.60 -6.05
C THR A 56 -15.35 2.63 -7.53
N ASP A 57 -14.04 2.64 -7.76
CA ASP A 57 -13.43 2.64 -9.08
C ASP A 57 -11.99 2.10 -9.03
N LYS A 58 -11.30 2.17 -10.16
CA LYS A 58 -9.90 1.74 -10.29
C LYS A 58 -8.94 2.58 -9.43
N ASP A 59 -9.24 3.85 -9.26
CA ASP A 59 -8.39 4.77 -8.52
C ASP A 59 -8.54 4.60 -7.01
N ASP A 60 -9.74 4.30 -6.54
CA ASP A 60 -10.01 3.91 -5.15
C ASP A 60 -9.24 2.63 -4.79
N LEU A 61 -9.25 1.63 -5.67
CA LEU A 61 -8.47 0.41 -5.52
C LEU A 61 -6.97 0.69 -5.51
N LEU A 62 -6.47 1.52 -6.42
CA LEU A 62 -5.05 1.90 -6.45
C LEU A 62 -4.65 2.65 -5.19
N SER A 63 -5.49 3.58 -4.73
CA SER A 63 -5.24 4.34 -3.51
C SER A 63 -5.08 3.45 -2.29
N GLU A 64 -5.91 2.42 -2.18
CA GLU A 64 -5.82 1.45 -1.08
C GLU A 64 -4.56 0.57 -1.18
N LEU A 65 -4.17 0.15 -2.39
CA LEU A 65 -2.91 -0.56 -2.62
C LEU A 65 -1.70 0.24 -2.15
N ILE A 66 -1.67 1.51 -2.49
CA ILE A 66 -0.58 2.41 -2.13
C ILE A 66 -0.52 2.62 -0.62
N GLU A 67 -1.67 2.84 0.01
CA GLU A 67 -1.76 3.02 1.46
C GLU A 67 -1.25 1.78 2.21
N GLU A 68 -1.61 0.58 1.73
CA GLU A 68 -1.15 -0.68 2.30
C GLU A 68 0.36 -0.87 2.13
N ASP A 69 0.89 -0.66 0.93
CA ASP A 69 2.32 -0.82 0.64
C ASP A 69 3.16 0.23 1.39
N LEU A 70 2.66 1.47 1.49
CA LEU A 70 3.32 2.52 2.26
C LEU A 70 3.28 2.23 3.77
N ALA A 71 2.18 1.69 4.28
CA ALA A 71 2.07 1.28 5.68
C ALA A 71 3.10 0.21 6.05
N HIS A 72 3.28 -0.79 5.18
CA HIS A 72 4.29 -1.83 5.40
C HIS A 72 5.72 -1.26 5.39
N LEU A 73 6.04 -0.39 4.43
CA LEU A 73 7.34 0.27 4.36
C LEU A 73 7.60 1.10 5.61
N VAL A 74 6.67 1.97 6.00
CA VAL A 74 6.84 2.86 7.15
C VAL A 74 7.01 2.06 8.44
N THR A 75 6.20 1.03 8.66
CA THR A 75 6.31 0.17 9.84
C THR A 75 7.68 -0.53 9.89
N HIS A 76 8.14 -1.06 8.75
CA HIS A 76 9.48 -1.67 8.69
C HIS A 76 10.59 -0.69 9.04
N LEU A 77 10.53 0.53 8.52
CA LEU A 77 11.54 1.56 8.82
C LEU A 77 11.47 2.06 10.28
N GLU A 78 10.26 2.17 10.85
CA GLU A 78 10.07 2.51 12.26
C GLU A 78 10.69 1.45 13.18
N ASP A 79 10.51 0.16 12.87
CA ASP A 79 11.11 -0.95 13.63
C ASP A 79 12.65 -0.91 13.55
N VAL A 80 13.20 -0.66 12.37
CA VAL A 80 14.64 -0.50 12.18
C VAL A 80 15.17 0.70 12.99
N ALA A 81 14.50 1.86 12.92
CA ALA A 81 14.89 3.05 13.67
C ALA A 81 14.86 2.80 15.17
N ALA A 82 13.83 2.11 15.68
CA ALA A 82 13.70 1.78 17.10
C ALA A 82 14.77 0.80 17.62
N SER A 83 15.34 -0.02 16.72
CA SER A 83 16.39 -0.98 17.08
C SER A 83 17.78 -0.33 17.26
N GLN A 84 17.97 0.93 16.84
CA GLN A 84 19.24 1.64 16.88
C GLN A 84 19.24 2.69 17.99
N ALA A 85 20.13 2.55 18.95
CA ALA A 85 20.28 3.52 20.07
C ALA A 85 21.03 4.79 19.64
N ASP A 86 22.08 4.63 18.81
CA ASP A 86 22.89 5.75 18.33
C ASP A 86 22.24 6.44 17.12
N PRO A 87 22.04 7.78 17.16
CA PRO A 87 21.41 8.54 16.08
C PRO A 87 22.13 8.41 14.72
N ALA A 88 23.47 8.43 14.70
CA ALA A 88 24.22 8.30 13.46
C ALA A 88 24.03 6.92 12.81
N HIS A 89 24.11 5.86 13.58
CA HIS A 89 23.84 4.50 13.11
C HIS A 89 22.37 4.29 12.75
N ARG A 90 21.45 5.01 13.41
CA ARG A 90 20.01 4.99 13.10
C ARG A 90 19.74 5.48 11.69
N LEU A 91 20.35 6.61 11.29
CA LEU A 91 20.20 7.14 9.94
C LEU A 91 20.69 6.15 8.88
N ASP A 92 21.89 5.62 9.06
CA ASP A 92 22.47 4.65 8.14
C ASP A 92 21.62 3.38 8.02
N ALA A 93 21.15 2.85 9.17
CA ALA A 93 20.31 1.65 9.20
C ALA A 93 18.96 1.87 8.47
N VAL A 94 18.30 3.01 8.70
CA VAL A 94 17.04 3.34 8.04
C VAL A 94 17.24 3.54 6.53
N ALA A 95 18.31 4.21 6.11
CA ALA A 95 18.63 4.40 4.69
C ALA A 95 18.88 3.07 3.98
N LEU A 96 19.67 2.19 4.58
CA LEU A 96 19.94 0.85 4.04
C LEU A 96 18.67 -0.01 4.02
N ALA A 97 17.84 0.05 5.06
CA ALA A 97 16.58 -0.68 5.12
C ALA A 97 15.60 -0.22 4.04
N TYR A 98 15.53 1.09 3.76
CA TYR A 98 14.71 1.64 2.67
C TYR A 98 15.14 1.08 1.31
N VAL A 99 16.43 1.08 1.00
CA VAL A 99 16.97 0.53 -0.24
C VAL A 99 16.72 -0.98 -0.32
N ALA A 100 17.02 -1.71 0.76
CA ALA A 100 16.80 -3.15 0.82
C ALA A 100 15.33 -3.53 0.64
N TYR A 101 14.41 -2.76 1.23
CA TYR A 101 12.98 -2.95 1.06
C TYR A 101 12.55 -2.78 -0.41
N GLY A 102 13.04 -1.74 -1.10
CA GLY A 102 12.76 -1.52 -2.52
C GLY A 102 13.26 -2.66 -3.41
N ILE A 103 14.42 -3.23 -3.11
CA ILE A 103 14.98 -4.38 -3.83
C ILE A 103 14.17 -5.66 -3.55
N ALA A 104 13.76 -5.88 -2.30
CA ALA A 104 13.00 -7.06 -1.89
C ALA A 104 11.53 -7.01 -2.37
N HIS A 105 10.97 -5.82 -2.52
CA HIS A 105 9.56 -5.59 -2.87
C HIS A 105 9.42 -4.70 -4.12
N PRO A 106 9.94 -5.11 -5.29
CA PRO A 106 9.94 -4.27 -6.49
C PRO A 106 8.54 -3.88 -6.96
N HIS A 107 7.55 -4.71 -6.71
CA HIS A 107 6.15 -4.46 -7.09
C HIS A 107 5.50 -3.39 -6.20
N ALA A 108 5.73 -3.43 -4.89
CA ALA A 108 5.29 -2.40 -3.98
C ALA A 108 5.94 -1.05 -4.32
N TYR A 109 7.22 -1.07 -4.64
CA TYR A 109 7.96 0.12 -5.05
C TYR A 109 7.39 0.72 -6.34
N GLN A 110 7.06 -0.10 -7.35
CA GLN A 110 6.40 0.35 -8.58
C GLN A 110 5.04 0.99 -8.30
N VAL A 111 4.23 0.40 -7.43
CA VAL A 111 2.93 0.95 -7.03
C VAL A 111 3.10 2.31 -6.35
N LEU A 112 4.06 2.45 -5.45
CA LEU A 112 4.38 3.72 -4.77
C LEU A 112 4.87 4.81 -5.75
N PHE A 113 5.61 4.42 -6.80
CA PHE A 113 6.08 5.37 -7.84
C PHE A 113 4.99 5.83 -8.78
N LEU A 114 3.94 5.02 -9.02
CA LEU A 114 2.79 5.41 -9.83
C LEU A 114 2.09 6.67 -9.28
N LEU A 115 2.19 6.91 -7.97
CA LEU A 115 1.68 8.14 -7.35
C LEU A 115 2.30 9.42 -7.91
N ARG A 116 3.56 9.38 -8.33
CA ARG A 116 4.26 10.59 -8.79
C ARG A 116 3.85 10.98 -10.21
N GLU A 117 3.39 10.04 -11.02
CA GLU A 117 3.13 10.24 -12.45
C GLU A 117 1.65 10.39 -12.79
N HIS A 118 0.73 10.03 -11.86
CA HIS A 118 -0.70 10.02 -12.15
C HIS A 118 -1.43 11.27 -11.63
N PRO A 119 -2.20 12.00 -12.49
CA PRO A 119 -2.94 13.20 -12.08
C PRO A 119 -4.01 12.94 -11.00
N LEU A 120 -4.51 11.72 -10.93
CA LEU A 120 -5.52 11.25 -9.96
C LEU A 120 -4.98 11.19 -8.53
N SER A 121 -3.66 11.12 -8.39
CA SER A 121 -3.00 11.08 -7.10
C SER A 121 -3.19 12.36 -6.28
N ARG A 122 -3.53 13.50 -6.91
CA ARG A 122 -3.66 14.76 -6.18
C ARG A 122 -4.91 14.86 -5.31
N GLU A 123 -6.06 14.39 -5.76
CA GLU A 123 -7.31 14.49 -4.97
C GLU A 123 -7.57 13.24 -4.12
N ALA A 124 -7.30 12.04 -4.61
CA ALA A 124 -7.39 10.81 -3.83
C ALA A 124 -6.25 10.73 -2.80
N ALA A 125 -5.02 11.07 -3.18
CA ALA A 125 -3.89 11.23 -2.28
C ALA A 125 -4.17 12.25 -1.16
N THR A 126 -4.94 13.28 -1.43
CA THR A 126 -5.22 14.33 -0.45
C THR A 126 -6.12 13.84 0.69
N ARG A 127 -6.96 12.82 0.49
CA ARG A 127 -7.90 12.36 1.52
C ARG A 127 -7.39 11.21 2.40
N GLN A 128 -6.65 10.28 1.86
CA GLN A 128 -6.27 9.03 2.55
C GLN A 128 -4.76 8.88 2.79
N HIS A 129 -3.91 9.41 1.92
CA HIS A 129 -2.44 9.31 2.02
C HIS A 129 -1.82 10.16 3.12
N HIS A 130 -2.59 11.01 3.77
CA HIS A 130 -2.10 11.87 4.85
C HIS A 130 -1.63 11.13 6.09
N ILE A 131 -2.13 9.92 6.35
CA ILE A 131 -1.77 9.19 7.58
C ILE A 131 -0.38 8.58 7.43
N GLN A 132 -0.16 7.78 6.40
CA GLN A 132 1.12 7.09 6.21
C GLN A 132 2.23 8.04 5.72
N GLY A 133 1.90 9.00 4.88
CA GLY A 133 2.82 10.07 4.49
C GLY A 133 3.29 10.91 5.67
N ARG A 134 2.41 11.24 6.61
CA ARG A 134 2.78 11.92 7.86
C ARG A 134 3.66 11.05 8.75
N ARG A 135 3.31 9.78 8.95
CA ARG A 135 4.15 8.83 9.70
C ARG A 135 5.56 8.76 9.11
N PHE A 136 5.67 8.68 7.79
CA PHE A 136 6.96 8.68 7.10
C PHE A 136 7.73 9.98 7.33
N GLN A 137 7.06 11.13 7.23
CA GLN A 137 7.67 12.42 7.50
C GLN A 137 8.12 12.56 8.97
N GLU A 138 7.30 12.14 9.92
CA GLU A 138 7.63 12.12 11.35
C GLU A 138 8.81 11.20 11.64
N LEU A 139 8.87 10.03 10.96
CA LEU A 139 10.02 9.14 11.05
C LEU A 139 11.30 9.83 10.56
N LEU A 140 11.26 10.46 9.38
CA LEU A 140 12.43 11.18 8.86
C LEU A 140 12.89 12.30 9.79
N LEU A 141 11.95 13.11 10.30
CA LEU A 141 12.27 14.17 11.26
C LEU A 141 12.90 13.62 12.52
N ARG A 142 12.43 12.49 13.04
CA ARG A 142 12.98 11.82 14.22
C ARG A 142 14.37 11.25 13.97
N VAL A 143 14.61 10.73 12.77
CA VAL A 143 15.92 10.15 12.39
C VAL A 143 16.95 11.23 12.09
N LEU A 144 16.52 12.38 11.53
CA LEU A 144 17.40 13.49 11.14
C LEU A 144 17.53 14.57 12.22
N GLY A 145 16.63 14.62 13.19
CA GLY A 145 16.51 15.73 14.16
C GLY A 145 17.11 15.49 15.54
N ASP A 146 17.59 14.29 15.82
CA ASP A 146 18.35 13.93 17.02
C ASP A 146 19.85 13.81 16.67
#